data_083e6082243864399f53e2e3e6c5ff1b
#
_entry.id   083e6082243864399f53e2e3e6c5ff1b
#
_cell.length_a   1.000
_cell.length_b   1.000
_cell.length_c   1.000
_cell.angle_alpha   90.00
_cell.angle_beta   90.00
_cell.angle_gamma   90.00
#
_symmetry.space_group_name_H-M   'P 1'
#
loop_
_entity.id
_entity.type
_entity.pdbx_description
1 polymer ?
#
loop_
_entity_poly.entity_id
_entity_poly.type
_entity_poly.pdbx_seq_one_letter_code
_entity_poly.pdbx_strand_id
1 'polypeptide(L)'
;MNGLKKRLDDAKGRGVEELPHVLWTYRTTPRKSTGETPFSMTYGADAVIPLENGFPTIRSSAFTSDGNNEPLKKNLDLIEERRENAIVQLAYYQHKLKQVYDMNVKLRPLAPGDLVLRKVVRNTKNPAWGKLGPNWEGPYRITSVAGVDAYCLEI
;
A
#
# COMPACT_ATOMS: atom_id res chain seq x y z
N MET A 1 0.47 -3.66 0.04
CA MET A 1 0.67 -4.74 1.03
C MET A 1 0.35 -6.16 0.54
N ASN A 2 -0.52 -6.33 -0.46
CA ASN A 2 -0.89 -7.69 -0.94
C ASN A 2 0.27 -8.50 -1.54
N GLY A 3 1.26 -7.88 -2.17
CA GLY A 3 2.39 -8.60 -2.79
C GLY A 3 3.37 -9.22 -1.79
N LEU A 4 3.60 -8.54 -0.67
CA LEU A 4 4.43 -9.01 0.44
C LEU A 4 3.85 -10.26 1.08
N LYS A 5 2.57 -10.20 1.46
CA LYS A 5 1.86 -11.32 2.07
C LYS A 5 1.83 -12.52 1.13
N LYS A 6 1.52 -12.30 -0.16
CA LYS A 6 1.46 -13.38 -1.14
C LYS A 6 2.80 -14.11 -1.29
N ARG A 7 3.93 -13.37 -1.37
CA ARG A 7 5.27 -13.99 -1.46
C ARG A 7 5.64 -14.79 -0.22
N LEU A 8 5.31 -14.29 0.97
CA LEU A 8 5.54 -15.00 2.22
C LEU A 8 4.64 -16.23 2.36
N ASP A 9 3.39 -16.15 1.94
CA ASP A 9 2.45 -17.28 1.91
C ASP A 9 2.88 -18.36 0.90
N ASP A 10 3.39 -17.95 -0.29
CA ASP A 10 3.88 -18.85 -1.33
C ASP A 10 5.22 -19.55 -0.94
N ALA A 11 5.97 -18.98 0.01
CA ALA A 11 7.26 -19.52 0.47
C ALA A 11 7.15 -20.81 1.30
N LYS A 12 5.93 -21.29 1.63
CA LYS A 12 5.65 -22.60 2.26
C LYS A 12 6.65 -23.01 3.37
N GLY A 13 6.83 -22.15 4.37
CA GLY A 13 7.71 -22.40 5.51
C GLY A 13 9.15 -21.84 5.38
N ARG A 14 9.58 -21.39 4.20
CA ARG A 14 10.85 -20.67 3.99
C ARG A 14 10.72 -19.15 4.13
N GLY A 15 9.66 -18.69 4.81
CA GLY A 15 9.37 -17.26 4.97
C GLY A 15 10.49 -16.46 5.63
N VAL A 16 11.28 -17.09 6.51
CA VAL A 16 12.43 -16.46 7.17
C VAL A 16 13.54 -16.16 6.16
N GLU A 17 13.81 -17.07 5.24
CA GLU A 17 14.84 -16.94 4.19
C GLU A 17 14.43 -15.91 3.14
N GLU A 18 13.15 -15.86 2.79
CA GLU A 18 12.59 -14.91 1.82
C GLU A 18 12.40 -13.48 2.38
N LEU A 19 12.28 -13.34 3.69
CA LEU A 19 11.99 -12.06 4.35
C LEU A 19 13.01 -10.96 4.00
N PRO A 20 14.34 -11.18 3.99
CA PRO A 20 15.31 -10.16 3.62
C PRO A 20 15.10 -9.65 2.18
N HIS A 21 14.84 -10.55 1.22
CA HIS A 21 14.60 -10.19 -0.18
C HIS A 21 13.32 -9.39 -0.36
N VAL A 22 12.27 -9.77 0.36
CA VAL A 22 10.99 -9.09 0.34
C VAL A 22 11.11 -7.68 0.96
N LEU A 23 11.82 -7.56 2.07
CA LEU A 23 12.07 -6.26 2.72
C LEU A 23 12.95 -5.36 1.85
N TRP A 24 13.97 -5.93 1.21
CA TRP A 24 14.83 -5.18 0.28
C TRP A 24 14.03 -4.63 -0.88
N THR A 25 13.24 -5.48 -1.56
CA THR A 25 12.34 -5.05 -2.63
C THR A 25 11.38 -3.94 -2.18
N TYR A 26 10.81 -4.08 -0.97
CA TYR A 26 9.93 -3.06 -0.41
C TYR A 26 10.63 -1.72 -0.19
N ARG A 27 11.86 -1.73 0.32
CA ARG A 27 12.65 -0.53 0.61
C ARG A 27 13.14 0.19 -0.64
N THR A 28 13.39 -0.56 -1.72
CA THR A 28 13.99 -0.04 -2.96
C THR A 28 13.00 0.20 -4.08
N THR A 29 11.71 -0.15 -3.89
CA THR A 29 10.67 0.08 -4.90
C THR A 29 9.99 1.44 -4.68
N PRO A 30 9.93 2.32 -5.71
CA PRO A 30 9.25 3.61 -5.62
C PRO A 30 7.76 3.45 -5.33
N ARG A 31 7.22 4.33 -4.49
CA ARG A 31 5.80 4.38 -4.15
C ARG A 31 5.06 5.23 -5.15
N LYS A 32 3.94 4.71 -5.68
CA LYS A 32 3.06 5.50 -6.58
C LYS A 32 2.54 6.78 -5.93
N SER A 33 2.40 6.79 -4.60
CA SER A 33 1.87 7.91 -3.85
C SER A 33 2.85 9.04 -3.62
N THR A 34 4.15 8.77 -3.60
CA THR A 34 5.20 9.74 -3.29
C THR A 34 6.22 9.92 -4.42
N GLY A 35 6.31 8.95 -5.34
CA GLY A 35 7.37 8.88 -6.35
C GLY A 35 8.72 8.41 -5.80
N GLU A 36 8.87 8.34 -4.47
CA GLU A 36 10.12 8.04 -3.79
C GLU A 36 10.18 6.61 -3.24
N THR A 37 11.40 6.10 -3.04
CA THR A 37 11.61 4.84 -2.33
C THR A 37 11.74 5.10 -0.82
N PRO A 38 11.35 4.13 0.05
CA PRO A 38 11.65 4.25 1.48
C PRO A 38 13.14 4.40 1.78
N PHE A 39 14.00 3.82 0.96
CA PHE A 39 15.45 3.91 1.09
C PHE A 39 15.94 5.34 0.80
N SER A 40 15.53 5.94 -0.32
CA SER A 40 15.94 7.31 -0.68
C SER A 40 15.47 8.34 0.33
N MET A 41 14.27 8.17 0.89
CA MET A 41 13.71 9.05 1.93
C MET A 41 14.44 8.92 3.29
N THR A 42 15.12 7.79 3.52
CA THR A 42 15.86 7.57 4.77
C THR A 42 17.31 8.02 4.65
N TYR A 43 17.97 7.69 3.55
CA TYR A 43 19.41 7.85 3.37
C TYR A 43 19.80 9.00 2.41
N GLY A 44 18.83 9.65 1.78
CA GLY A 44 19.10 10.71 0.79
C GLY A 44 19.69 10.21 -0.53
N ALA A 45 19.86 8.89 -0.70
CA ALA A 45 20.50 8.28 -1.85
C ALA A 45 19.69 7.07 -2.35
N ASP A 46 19.90 6.71 -3.61
CA ASP A 46 19.29 5.49 -4.16
C ASP A 46 20.10 4.25 -3.75
N ALA A 47 19.39 3.17 -3.44
CA ALA A 47 20.02 1.89 -3.15
C ALA A 47 20.68 1.29 -4.40
N VAL A 48 21.82 0.63 -4.21
CA VAL A 48 22.40 -0.24 -5.22
C VAL A 48 21.59 -1.54 -5.25
N ILE A 49 21.04 -1.89 -6.40
CA ILE A 49 20.28 -3.14 -6.54
C ILE A 49 21.21 -4.32 -6.78
N PRO A 50 20.85 -5.55 -6.36
CA PRO A 50 21.73 -6.72 -6.51
C PRO A 50 22.21 -6.99 -7.95
N LEU A 51 21.41 -6.61 -8.95
CA LEU A 51 21.77 -6.75 -10.36
C LEU A 51 22.99 -5.88 -10.74
N GLU A 52 23.14 -4.71 -10.13
CA GLU A 52 24.26 -3.79 -10.39
C GLU A 52 25.62 -4.34 -9.91
N ASN A 53 25.64 -5.34 -9.02
CA ASN A 53 26.86 -6.03 -8.62
C ASN A 53 27.39 -6.95 -9.73
N GLY A 54 26.49 -7.54 -10.54
CA GLY A 54 26.87 -8.39 -11.68
C GLY A 54 27.00 -7.62 -13.00
N PHE A 55 26.23 -6.55 -13.14
CA PHE A 55 26.22 -5.67 -14.33
C PHE A 55 26.36 -4.22 -13.88
N PRO A 56 27.63 -3.75 -13.68
CA PRO A 56 27.87 -2.40 -13.20
C PRO A 56 27.28 -1.35 -14.12
N THR A 57 26.52 -0.41 -13.55
CA THR A 57 26.06 0.79 -14.23
C THR A 57 27.17 1.84 -14.25
N ILE A 58 27.01 2.90 -15.06
CA ILE A 58 27.95 4.05 -15.07
C ILE A 58 28.14 4.59 -13.64
N ARG A 59 27.05 4.61 -12.84
CA ARG A 59 27.09 5.06 -11.44
C ARG A 59 27.94 4.15 -10.55
N SER A 60 27.77 2.85 -10.65
CA SER A 60 28.48 1.89 -9.80
C SER A 60 29.94 1.71 -10.25
N SER A 61 30.22 1.81 -11.55
CA SER A 61 31.61 1.72 -12.08
C SER A 61 32.44 2.98 -11.82
N ALA A 62 31.80 4.15 -11.74
CA ALA A 62 32.45 5.43 -11.42
C ALA A 62 32.55 5.70 -9.90
N PHE A 63 32.11 4.76 -9.05
CA PHE A 63 32.13 4.93 -7.60
C PHE A 63 33.55 5.02 -7.06
N THR A 64 33.87 6.11 -6.36
CA THR A 64 35.05 6.27 -5.52
C THR A 64 34.59 6.78 -4.15
N SER A 65 35.20 6.28 -3.07
CA SER A 65 34.81 6.66 -1.71
C SER A 65 34.85 8.18 -1.50
N ASP A 66 35.94 8.80 -1.93
CA ASP A 66 36.14 10.25 -1.77
C ASP A 66 35.20 11.07 -2.67
N GLY A 67 35.02 10.63 -3.92
CA GLY A 67 34.10 11.28 -4.87
C GLY A 67 32.63 11.16 -4.50
N ASN A 68 32.27 10.18 -3.68
CA ASN A 68 30.88 9.97 -3.25
C ASN A 68 30.49 10.82 -2.03
N ASN A 69 31.43 11.24 -1.21
CA ASN A 69 31.15 11.94 0.04
C ASN A 69 30.46 13.31 -0.18
N GLU A 70 30.92 14.10 -1.13
CA GLU A 70 30.33 15.41 -1.44
C GLU A 70 28.90 15.33 -1.99
N PRO A 71 28.60 14.47 -3.01
CA PRO A 71 27.24 14.27 -3.45
C PRO A 71 26.32 13.73 -2.35
N LEU A 72 26.81 12.82 -1.49
CA LEU A 72 26.02 12.28 -0.39
C LEU A 72 25.66 13.36 0.63
N LYS A 73 26.62 14.21 1.01
CA LYS A 73 26.40 15.34 1.92
C LYS A 73 25.35 16.29 1.36
N LYS A 74 25.48 16.69 0.09
CA LYS A 74 24.49 17.53 -0.59
C LYS A 74 23.10 16.89 -0.63
N ASN A 75 23.00 15.59 -0.87
CA ASN A 75 21.74 14.88 -0.87
C ASN A 75 21.11 14.82 0.53
N LEU A 76 21.91 14.72 1.58
CA LEU A 76 21.44 14.78 2.97
C LEU A 76 20.95 16.19 3.34
N ASP A 77 21.60 17.24 2.85
CA ASP A 77 21.13 18.63 3.06
C ASP A 77 19.75 18.87 2.40
N LEU A 78 19.46 18.19 1.30
CA LEU A 78 18.20 18.29 0.56
C LEU A 78 17.14 17.24 0.99
N ILE A 79 17.43 16.39 1.97
CA ILE A 79 16.56 15.29 2.33
C ILE A 79 15.21 15.77 2.90
N GLU A 80 15.21 16.85 3.65
CA GLU A 80 13.97 17.39 4.22
C GLU A 80 13.07 17.97 3.14
N GLU A 81 13.61 18.71 2.17
CA GLU A 81 12.85 19.20 1.00
C GLU A 81 12.23 18.03 0.22
N ARG A 82 12.99 16.94 0.02
CA ARG A 82 12.51 15.72 -0.64
C ARG A 82 11.37 15.08 0.15
N ARG A 83 11.45 15.03 1.47
CA ARG A 83 10.40 14.51 2.36
C ARG A 83 9.15 15.38 2.33
N GLU A 84 9.28 16.69 2.36
CA GLU A 84 8.15 17.62 2.25
C GLU A 84 7.43 17.44 0.90
N ASN A 85 8.17 17.38 -0.19
CA ASN A 85 7.61 17.12 -1.52
C ASN A 85 6.87 15.77 -1.56
N ALA A 86 7.40 14.72 -0.93
CA ALA A 86 6.75 13.43 -0.84
C ALA A 86 5.44 13.48 -0.03
N ILE A 87 5.37 14.29 1.02
CA ILE A 87 4.14 14.51 1.81
C ILE A 87 3.07 15.20 0.95
N VAL A 88 3.45 16.23 0.19
CA VAL A 88 2.53 16.93 -0.73
C VAL A 88 1.99 15.97 -1.79
N GLN A 89 2.86 15.17 -2.40
CA GLN A 89 2.45 14.15 -3.38
C GLN A 89 1.51 13.11 -2.76
N LEU A 90 1.78 12.66 -1.53
CA LEU A 90 0.93 11.73 -0.81
C LEU A 90 -0.46 12.32 -0.56
N ALA A 91 -0.53 13.58 -0.10
CA ALA A 91 -1.80 14.27 0.13
C ALA A 91 -2.61 14.42 -1.16
N TYR A 92 -1.97 14.80 -2.26
CA TYR A 92 -2.60 14.86 -3.58
C TYR A 92 -3.14 13.49 -4.03
N TYR A 93 -2.34 12.44 -3.87
CA TYR A 93 -2.75 11.08 -4.22
C TYR A 93 -3.95 10.61 -3.40
N GLN A 94 -3.95 10.87 -2.08
CA GLN A 94 -5.07 10.53 -1.20
C GLN A 94 -6.34 11.31 -1.57
N HIS A 95 -6.21 12.62 -1.87
CA HIS A 95 -7.33 13.43 -2.31
C HIS A 95 -7.93 12.91 -3.62
N LYS A 96 -7.10 12.53 -4.58
CA LYS A 96 -7.54 11.92 -5.84
C LYS A 96 -8.27 10.60 -5.62
N LEU A 97 -7.77 9.74 -4.73
CA LEU A 97 -8.45 8.48 -4.37
C LEU A 97 -9.81 8.75 -3.71
N LYS A 98 -9.87 9.74 -2.82
CA LYS A 98 -11.13 10.16 -2.19
C LYS A 98 -12.13 10.64 -3.22
N GLN A 99 -11.75 11.51 -4.15
CA GLN A 99 -12.63 11.97 -5.23
C GLN A 99 -13.20 10.81 -6.05
N VAL A 100 -12.36 9.83 -6.45
CA VAL A 100 -12.81 8.65 -7.19
C VAL A 100 -13.78 7.81 -6.34
N TYR A 101 -13.51 7.67 -5.04
CA TYR A 101 -14.41 6.98 -4.12
C TYR A 101 -15.75 7.70 -4.03
N ASP A 102 -15.74 9.00 -3.77
CA ASP A 102 -16.95 9.82 -3.58
C ASP A 102 -17.82 9.85 -4.85
N MET A 103 -17.22 9.85 -6.05
CA MET A 103 -17.96 9.73 -7.31
C MET A 103 -18.71 8.40 -7.46
N ASN A 104 -18.18 7.32 -6.88
CA ASN A 104 -18.76 5.98 -6.97
C ASN A 104 -19.69 5.64 -5.80
N VAL A 105 -19.59 6.37 -4.70
CA VAL A 105 -20.41 6.16 -3.50
C VAL A 105 -21.52 7.20 -3.48
N LYS A 106 -22.76 6.76 -3.72
CA LYS A 106 -23.94 7.60 -3.53
C LYS A 106 -24.39 7.47 -2.08
N LEU A 107 -24.36 8.57 -1.35
CA LEU A 107 -24.97 8.66 -0.03
C LEU A 107 -26.47 8.44 -0.18
N ARG A 108 -26.98 7.36 0.40
CA ARG A 108 -28.41 7.08 0.49
C ARG A 108 -28.77 7.01 1.95
N PRO A 109 -29.65 7.90 2.44
CA PRO A 109 -30.18 7.75 3.78
C PRO A 109 -30.94 6.42 3.87
N LEU A 110 -30.53 5.58 4.77
CA LEU A 110 -31.18 4.30 5.05
C LEU A 110 -32.08 4.46 6.27
N ALA A 111 -33.30 3.91 6.21
CA ALA A 111 -34.30 3.97 7.26
C ALA A 111 -34.67 2.55 7.76
N PRO A 112 -35.19 2.43 9.00
CA PRO A 112 -35.78 1.17 9.45
C PRO A 112 -36.85 0.68 8.48
N GLY A 113 -36.79 -0.62 8.13
CA GLY A 113 -37.65 -1.23 7.11
C GLY A 113 -37.02 -1.37 5.73
N ASP A 114 -35.95 -0.63 5.42
CA ASP A 114 -35.23 -0.77 4.14
C ASP A 114 -34.55 -2.16 4.02
N LEU A 115 -34.51 -2.68 2.79
CA LEU A 115 -33.78 -3.89 2.46
C LEU A 115 -32.37 -3.52 1.94
N VAL A 116 -31.37 -4.17 2.49
CA VAL A 116 -29.97 -3.91 2.16
C VAL A 116 -29.20 -5.20 1.89
N LEU A 117 -28.17 -5.10 1.07
CA LEU A 117 -27.16 -6.15 0.90
C LEU A 117 -25.91 -5.76 1.69
N ARG A 118 -25.35 -6.71 2.44
CA ARG A 118 -24.10 -6.56 3.15
C ARG A 118 -22.94 -7.08 2.31
N LYS A 119 -21.89 -6.29 2.18
CA LYS A 119 -20.67 -6.72 1.49
C LYS A 119 -19.92 -7.75 2.34
N VAL A 120 -19.65 -8.92 1.75
CA VAL A 120 -18.86 -9.97 2.40
C VAL A 120 -17.40 -9.52 2.48
N VAL A 121 -16.89 -9.32 3.69
CA VAL A 121 -15.47 -9.04 3.93
C VAL A 121 -14.71 -10.35 4.16
N ARG A 122 -13.39 -10.33 4.00
CA ARG A 122 -12.55 -11.54 4.09
C ARG A 122 -12.76 -12.36 5.37
N ASN A 123 -13.01 -11.68 6.49
CA ASN A 123 -13.18 -12.32 7.80
C ASN A 123 -14.54 -13.03 7.95
N THR A 124 -15.55 -12.64 7.16
CA THR A 124 -16.90 -13.24 7.18
C THR A 124 -17.14 -14.19 6.00
N LYS A 125 -16.18 -14.27 5.06
CA LYS A 125 -16.29 -15.15 3.89
C LYS A 125 -16.14 -16.61 4.30
N ASN A 126 -17.13 -17.43 4.01
CA ASN A 126 -17.05 -18.87 4.25
C ASN A 126 -15.90 -19.47 3.40
N PRO A 127 -14.90 -20.13 4.01
CA PRO A 127 -13.78 -20.74 3.30
C PRO A 127 -14.20 -21.76 2.23
N ALA A 128 -15.36 -22.42 2.43
CA ALA A 128 -15.90 -23.42 1.50
C ALA A 128 -16.33 -22.83 0.15
N TRP A 129 -16.62 -21.54 0.06
CA TRP A 129 -17.07 -20.90 -1.18
C TRP A 129 -15.95 -20.62 -2.20
N GLY A 130 -14.70 -20.75 -1.79
CA GLY A 130 -13.55 -20.55 -2.67
C GLY A 130 -13.49 -19.16 -3.29
N LYS A 131 -12.84 -19.06 -4.46
CA LYS A 131 -12.60 -17.79 -5.18
C LYS A 131 -13.88 -17.19 -5.80
N LEU A 132 -14.84 -18.02 -6.17
CA LEU A 132 -16.09 -17.64 -6.83
C LEU A 132 -17.26 -17.40 -5.87
N GLY A 133 -17.02 -17.44 -4.55
CA GLY A 133 -18.05 -17.16 -3.56
C GLY A 133 -18.64 -15.76 -3.70
N PRO A 134 -19.90 -15.58 -3.26
CA PRO A 134 -20.60 -14.31 -3.38
C PRO A 134 -19.85 -13.18 -2.65
N ASN A 135 -19.91 -11.99 -3.23
CA ASN A 135 -19.32 -10.79 -2.64
C ASN A 135 -20.31 -9.97 -1.81
N TRP A 136 -21.59 -10.33 -1.89
CA TRP A 136 -22.70 -9.71 -1.20
C TRP A 136 -23.59 -10.77 -0.59
N GLU A 137 -24.17 -10.51 0.57
CA GLU A 137 -25.09 -11.36 1.29
C GLU A 137 -26.35 -10.58 1.69
N GLY A 138 -27.45 -11.27 1.88
CA GLY A 138 -28.75 -10.71 2.20
C GLY A 138 -29.82 -11.19 1.20
N PRO A 139 -30.97 -10.50 1.06
CA PRO A 139 -31.26 -9.17 1.66
C PRO A 139 -31.47 -9.23 3.17
N TYR A 140 -31.03 -8.17 3.84
CA TYR A 140 -31.30 -7.93 5.27
C TYR A 140 -32.25 -6.74 5.40
N ARG A 141 -33.12 -6.77 6.43
CA ARG A 141 -33.97 -5.64 6.79
C ARG A 141 -33.31 -4.82 7.88
N ILE A 142 -33.33 -3.51 7.74
CA ILE A 142 -32.86 -2.59 8.79
C ILE A 142 -33.94 -2.52 9.87
N THR A 143 -33.58 -2.88 11.11
CA THR A 143 -34.49 -2.81 12.27
C THR A 143 -34.35 -1.51 13.04
N SER A 144 -33.12 -1.01 13.20
CA SER A 144 -32.86 0.23 13.90
C SER A 144 -31.53 0.87 13.49
N VAL A 145 -31.39 2.16 13.76
CA VAL A 145 -30.14 2.90 13.59
C VAL A 145 -29.38 2.82 14.92
N ALA A 146 -28.18 2.19 14.90
CA ALA A 146 -27.36 2.01 16.08
C ALA A 146 -26.37 3.18 16.32
N GLY A 147 -26.12 4.01 15.32
CA GLY A 147 -25.20 5.16 15.39
C GLY A 147 -25.01 5.82 14.02
N VAL A 148 -24.05 6.72 13.92
CA VAL A 148 -23.68 7.35 12.63
C VAL A 148 -23.19 6.24 11.68
N ASP A 149 -23.89 6.04 10.57
CA ASP A 149 -23.61 5.01 9.56
C ASP A 149 -23.61 3.56 10.08
N ALA A 150 -24.22 3.30 11.25
CA ALA A 150 -24.34 1.97 11.84
C ALA A 150 -25.81 1.55 11.98
N TYR A 151 -26.14 0.35 11.48
CA TYR A 151 -27.52 -0.15 11.39
C TYR A 151 -27.59 -1.57 11.98
N CYS A 152 -28.67 -1.85 12.72
CA CYS A 152 -29.01 -3.22 13.09
C CYS A 152 -29.75 -3.90 11.94
N LEU A 153 -29.33 -5.12 11.60
CA LEU A 153 -29.86 -5.89 10.47
C LEU A 153 -30.50 -7.18 10.97
N GLU A 154 -31.61 -7.55 10.35
CA GLU A 154 -32.33 -8.83 10.55
C GLU A 154 -32.53 -9.52 9.20
N ILE A 155 -32.58 -10.84 9.22
CA ILE A 155 -32.82 -11.68 8.02
C ILE A 155 -34.29 -11.71 7.66
#